data_0b85c6831ad6297c8cebb8d20df000ce
#
_entry.id   0b85c6831ad6297c8cebb8d20df000ce
#
_cell.length_a   1.000
_cell.length_b   1.000
_cell.length_c   1.000
_cell.angle_alpha   90.00
_cell.angle_beta   90.00
_cell.angle_gamma   90.00
#
_symmetry.space_group_name_H-M   'P 1'
#
loop_
_entity.id
_entity.type
_entity.pdbx_description
1 polymer ?
#
loop_
_entity_poly.entity_id
_entity_poly.type
_entity_poly.pdbx_seq_one_letter_code
_entity_poly.pdbx_strand_id
1 'polypeptide(L)'
;MYRAASVAASVLAVFALGACQQMPSQQGQQPAPMAPAAAAPGPAPAPAQAQRAAAPQQAAQPAVEFRLAQPERAPNLNELRMANATLWVAPQPVLARGDLSTVVPVKAKDGKSYVRFNFTQSGAQKLAALTQRFSGKNLVLTVGGNLVATPRIGRPITNGVLFVPMASEQQALNVAAVIGGAGAPVAR
;
A
#
# COMPACT_ATOMS: atom_id res chain seq x y z
N MET A 1 -51.69 -10.38 6.15
CA MET A 1 -52.40 -9.08 6.07
C MET A 1 -51.39 -8.00 5.80
N TYR A 2 -51.39 -7.50 4.59
CA TYR A 2 -51.18 -6.11 4.09
C TYR A 2 -50.04 -5.27 4.73
N ARG A 3 -49.15 -4.54 4.03
CA ARG A 3 -49.28 -3.81 2.77
C ARG A 3 -47.90 -3.49 2.20
N ALA A 4 -47.80 -3.51 0.90
CA ALA A 4 -46.77 -2.90 0.09
C ALA A 4 -46.86 -1.36 0.14
N ALA A 5 -45.73 -0.69 -0.04
CA ALA A 5 -45.67 0.66 -0.60
C ALA A 5 -44.34 0.85 -1.35
N SER A 6 -44.47 0.86 -2.65
CA SER A 6 -43.47 1.35 -3.61
C SER A 6 -43.40 2.88 -3.56
N VAL A 7 -42.23 3.47 -3.65
CA VAL A 7 -42.05 4.80 -4.22
C VAL A 7 -40.78 4.81 -5.06
N ALA A 8 -40.99 4.91 -6.35
CA ALA A 8 -40.00 5.24 -7.36
C ALA A 8 -39.76 6.76 -7.34
N ALA A 9 -38.55 7.21 -7.45
CA ALA A 9 -38.25 8.57 -7.90
C ALA A 9 -36.95 8.54 -8.69
N SER A 10 -37.11 8.61 -10.00
CA SER A 10 -36.09 8.87 -11.00
C SER A 10 -35.67 10.34 -10.92
N VAL A 11 -34.38 10.60 -10.92
CA VAL A 11 -33.82 11.91 -11.35
C VAL A 11 -32.67 11.64 -12.29
N LEU A 12 -32.93 11.88 -13.57
CA LEU A 12 -31.95 12.10 -14.62
C LEU A 12 -31.34 13.48 -14.39
N ALA A 13 -30.01 13.56 -14.37
CA ALA A 13 -29.29 14.79 -14.62
C ALA A 13 -28.21 14.52 -15.64
N VAL A 14 -28.47 15.00 -16.85
CA VAL A 14 -27.57 15.15 -17.99
C VAL A 14 -26.72 16.41 -17.75
N PHE A 15 -25.40 16.32 -17.81
CA PHE A 15 -24.51 17.47 -18.07
C PHE A 15 -23.37 16.98 -18.97
N ALA A 16 -23.46 17.33 -20.14
CA ALA A 16 -22.88 18.24 -21.11
C ALA A 16 -21.34 18.30 -21.13
N LEU A 17 -20.88 17.90 -22.31
CA LEU A 17 -19.57 18.05 -22.93
C LEU A 17 -18.94 19.45 -22.73
N GLY A 18 -17.68 19.49 -22.37
CA GLY A 18 -16.80 20.62 -22.51
C GLY A 18 -15.56 20.20 -23.26
N ALA A 19 -15.62 20.31 -24.57
CA ALA A 19 -14.47 20.28 -25.47
C ALA A 19 -13.76 21.64 -25.41
N CYS A 20 -12.47 21.66 -25.10
CA CYS A 20 -11.60 22.81 -25.33
C CYS A 20 -10.48 22.39 -26.29
N GLN A 21 -10.62 22.90 -27.40
CA GLN A 21 -9.96 23.03 -28.66
C GLN A 21 -8.51 23.49 -28.52
N GLN A 22 -7.71 22.81 -29.31
CA GLN A 22 -6.38 23.22 -29.76
C GLN A 22 -6.42 24.53 -30.51
N MET A 23 -5.43 25.37 -30.30
CA MET A 23 -5.09 26.44 -31.22
C MET A 23 -3.74 26.16 -31.85
N PRO A 24 -3.64 26.14 -33.18
CA PRO A 24 -2.38 26.12 -33.91
C PRO A 24 -1.88 27.54 -34.05
N SER A 25 -0.65 27.82 -33.68
CA SER A 25 0.02 29.08 -33.97
C SER A 25 0.69 28.98 -35.32
N GLN A 26 0.33 29.94 -36.13
CA GLN A 26 0.72 30.14 -37.49
C GLN A 26 2.18 30.55 -37.66
N GLN A 27 2.70 30.04 -38.75
CA GLN A 27 3.77 30.51 -39.61
C GLN A 27 4.01 32.02 -39.63
N GLY A 28 5.26 32.39 -39.46
CA GLY A 28 5.82 33.62 -39.98
C GLY A 28 7.01 33.28 -40.90
N GLN A 29 6.78 33.35 -42.18
CA GLN A 29 7.79 33.22 -43.20
C GLN A 29 8.55 34.52 -43.43
N GLN A 30 9.91 34.40 -43.58
CA GLN A 30 10.78 35.01 -44.54
C GLN A 30 11.27 36.46 -44.35
N PRO A 31 12.41 36.90 -44.92
CA PRO A 31 13.30 36.23 -45.88
C PRO A 31 14.80 36.27 -45.54
N ALA A 32 15.59 35.46 -46.22
CA ALA A 32 17.05 35.53 -46.30
C ALA A 32 17.53 36.74 -47.14
N PRO A 33 18.76 37.23 -46.91
CA PRO A 33 19.75 37.05 -47.95
C PRO A 33 21.19 36.77 -47.47
N MET A 34 21.86 35.89 -48.23
CA MET A 34 23.25 35.88 -48.71
C MET A 34 24.42 35.87 -47.74
N ALA A 35 25.19 34.79 -47.91
CA ALA A 35 26.51 34.53 -47.39
C ALA A 35 27.56 35.56 -47.86
N PRO A 36 28.72 35.67 -47.19
CA PRO A 36 29.86 34.93 -47.67
C PRO A 36 30.86 34.37 -46.61
N ALA A 37 31.54 33.30 -47.07
CA ALA A 37 32.92 32.91 -46.75
C ALA A 37 33.27 32.29 -45.43
N ALA A 38 33.47 30.99 -45.52
CA ALA A 38 34.51 30.14 -45.00
C ALA A 38 35.37 30.66 -43.82
N ALA A 39 35.21 30.01 -42.67
CA ALA A 39 36.26 29.83 -41.69
C ALA A 39 36.21 28.37 -41.19
N ALA A 40 37.41 27.78 -41.04
CA ALA A 40 37.68 26.37 -40.76
C ALA A 40 37.00 25.81 -39.54
N PRO A 41 36.72 24.48 -39.48
CA PRO A 41 36.10 23.85 -38.33
C PRO A 41 37.13 23.69 -37.20
N GLY A 42 36.88 24.40 -36.08
CA GLY A 42 37.55 24.13 -34.83
C GLY A 42 36.98 22.81 -34.21
N PRO A 43 37.75 22.06 -33.44
CA PRO A 43 37.31 20.82 -32.84
C PRO A 43 36.13 21.07 -31.93
N ALA A 44 35.02 20.34 -32.18
CA ALA A 44 33.82 20.35 -31.36
C ALA A 44 34.18 19.95 -29.92
N PRO A 45 33.70 20.69 -28.89
CA PRO A 45 33.78 20.22 -27.52
C PRO A 45 32.91 18.97 -27.39
N ALA A 46 33.52 17.88 -26.89
CA ALA A 46 32.83 16.66 -26.54
C ALA A 46 31.68 16.96 -25.58
N PRO A 47 30.51 16.30 -25.79
CA PRO A 47 29.41 16.47 -24.86
C PRO A 47 29.85 16.01 -23.48
N ALA A 48 29.92 16.93 -22.53
CA ALA A 48 30.06 16.61 -21.12
C ALA A 48 28.91 15.68 -20.75
N GLN A 49 29.22 14.41 -20.56
CA GLN A 49 28.31 13.46 -19.95
C GLN A 49 28.00 14.01 -18.54
N ALA A 50 26.84 14.65 -18.43
CA ALA A 50 26.27 14.98 -17.13
C ALA A 50 26.15 13.65 -16.37
N GLN A 51 27.11 13.42 -15.47
CA GLN A 51 27.00 12.38 -14.46
C GLN A 51 25.69 12.67 -13.72
N ARG A 52 24.64 11.92 -14.09
CA ARG A 52 23.45 11.80 -13.26
C ARG A 52 23.95 11.33 -11.92
N ALA A 53 24.05 12.27 -10.99
CA ALA A 53 24.21 11.93 -9.58
C ALA A 53 23.11 10.91 -9.27
N ALA A 54 23.52 9.68 -9.02
CA ALA A 54 22.62 8.65 -8.55
C ALA A 54 22.02 9.19 -7.24
N ALA A 55 20.75 9.53 -7.29
CA ALA A 55 20.01 9.84 -6.07
C ALA A 55 20.25 8.68 -5.11
N PRO A 56 20.54 8.95 -3.82
CA PRO A 56 20.74 7.89 -2.85
C PRO A 56 19.52 6.97 -2.91
N GLN A 57 19.71 5.75 -3.35
CA GLN A 57 18.68 4.72 -3.31
C GLN A 57 18.34 4.53 -1.84
N GLN A 58 17.26 5.17 -1.38
CA GLN A 58 16.67 4.84 -0.10
C GLN A 58 16.43 3.33 -0.13
N ALA A 59 17.11 2.60 0.75
CA ALA A 59 16.97 1.16 0.86
C ALA A 59 15.48 0.85 0.88
N ALA A 60 15.00 0.13 -0.13
CA ALA A 60 13.59 -0.14 -0.31
C ALA A 60 13.07 -0.81 0.96
N GLN A 61 12.18 -0.12 1.67
CA GLN A 61 11.59 -0.68 2.88
C GLN A 61 10.85 -1.97 2.52
N PRO A 62 10.97 -3.03 3.33
CA PRO A 62 10.33 -4.29 3.02
C PRO A 62 8.83 -4.13 2.88
N ALA A 63 8.27 -4.78 1.88
CA ALA A 63 6.84 -4.79 1.68
C ALA A 63 6.14 -5.41 2.90
N VAL A 64 5.14 -4.72 3.43
CA VAL A 64 4.28 -5.20 4.51
C VAL A 64 2.89 -5.37 3.93
N GLU A 65 2.36 -6.56 4.01
CA GLU A 65 1.06 -6.88 3.43
C GLU A 65 0.20 -7.67 4.41
N PHE A 66 -1.06 -7.30 4.47
CA PHE A 66 -2.10 -8.07 5.14
C PHE A 66 -3.03 -8.62 4.09
N ARG A 67 -3.21 -9.93 4.07
CA ARG A 67 -4.10 -10.65 3.15
C ARG A 67 -5.19 -11.34 3.93
N LEU A 68 -6.40 -11.37 3.37
CA LEU A 68 -7.49 -12.12 3.96
C LEU A 68 -7.27 -13.62 3.73
N ALA A 69 -7.58 -14.42 4.75
CA ALA A 69 -7.48 -15.88 4.67
C ALA A 69 -8.64 -16.56 5.41
N GLN A 70 -8.91 -17.78 5.01
CA GLN A 70 -9.94 -18.63 5.61
C GLN A 70 -9.50 -20.10 5.60
N PRO A 71 -10.03 -20.95 6.50
CA PRO A 71 -9.73 -22.36 6.50
C PRO A 71 -10.41 -23.13 5.36
N GLU A 72 -11.56 -22.64 4.88
CA GLU A 72 -12.31 -23.29 3.82
C GLU A 72 -11.73 -22.97 2.44
N ARG A 73 -11.63 -24.00 1.60
CA ARG A 73 -11.23 -23.84 0.20
C ARG A 73 -12.27 -23.01 -0.54
N ALA A 74 -11.81 -22.04 -1.32
CA ALA A 74 -12.64 -21.29 -2.25
C ALA A 74 -11.88 -21.02 -3.55
N PRO A 75 -12.59 -20.81 -4.68
CA PRO A 75 -11.95 -20.47 -5.94
C PRO A 75 -11.17 -19.15 -5.80
N ASN A 76 -10.08 -19.06 -6.57
CA ASN A 76 -9.20 -17.88 -6.61
C ASN A 76 -8.45 -17.55 -5.31
N LEU A 77 -8.37 -18.47 -4.36
CA LEU A 77 -7.51 -18.37 -3.18
C LEU A 77 -6.29 -19.26 -3.32
N ASN A 78 -5.16 -18.79 -2.82
CA ASN A 78 -3.90 -19.55 -2.80
C ASN A 78 -3.82 -20.37 -1.52
N GLU A 79 -3.34 -21.61 -1.66
CA GLU A 79 -3.11 -22.49 -0.51
C GLU A 79 -1.87 -22.04 0.27
N LEU A 80 -2.01 -21.83 1.57
CA LEU A 80 -0.93 -21.59 2.52
C LEU A 80 -0.91 -22.74 3.53
N ARG A 81 0.09 -23.61 3.42
CA ARG A 81 0.31 -24.70 4.36
C ARG A 81 1.17 -24.25 5.52
N MET A 82 0.70 -24.48 6.73
CA MET A 82 1.42 -24.26 7.98
C MET A 82 1.54 -25.61 8.71
N ALA A 83 2.41 -25.69 9.73
CA ALA A 83 2.66 -26.93 10.47
C ALA A 83 1.38 -27.58 11.01
N ASN A 84 0.40 -26.77 11.46
CA ASN A 84 -0.80 -27.25 12.16
C ASN A 84 -2.11 -26.89 11.45
N ALA A 85 -2.06 -26.23 10.27
CA ALA A 85 -3.26 -25.77 9.57
C ALA A 85 -2.99 -25.45 8.11
N THR A 86 -4.02 -25.54 7.29
CA THR A 86 -4.01 -24.99 5.93
C THR A 86 -4.97 -23.81 5.87
N LEU A 87 -4.52 -22.69 5.32
CA LEU A 87 -5.34 -21.51 5.06
C LEU A 87 -5.40 -21.23 3.56
N TRP A 88 -6.53 -20.70 3.13
CA TRP A 88 -6.75 -20.26 1.76
C TRP A 88 -6.71 -18.74 1.73
N VAL A 89 -5.67 -18.19 1.08
CA VAL A 89 -5.28 -16.78 1.17
C VAL A 89 -5.66 -16.04 -0.11
N ALA A 90 -6.25 -14.88 0.04
CA ALA A 90 -6.56 -13.99 -1.08
C ALA A 90 -5.27 -13.54 -1.78
N PRO A 91 -5.22 -13.53 -3.13
CA PRO A 91 -4.02 -13.14 -3.88
C PRO A 91 -3.69 -11.65 -3.70
N GLN A 92 -4.71 -10.81 -3.46
CA GLN A 92 -4.53 -9.37 -3.28
C GLN A 92 -4.40 -9.00 -1.79
N PRO A 93 -3.47 -8.10 -1.43
CA PRO A 93 -3.40 -7.54 -0.09
C PRO A 93 -4.60 -6.62 0.15
N VAL A 94 -5.17 -6.70 1.36
CA VAL A 94 -6.29 -5.85 1.80
C VAL A 94 -5.80 -4.61 2.55
N LEU A 95 -4.60 -4.68 3.15
CA LEU A 95 -3.89 -3.58 3.79
C LEU A 95 -2.39 -3.73 3.45
N ALA A 96 -1.71 -2.61 3.30
CA ALA A 96 -0.30 -2.56 2.92
C ALA A 96 0.50 -1.60 3.82
N ARG A 97 1.81 -1.51 3.61
CA ARG A 97 2.71 -0.62 4.34
C ARG A 97 2.20 0.84 4.37
N GLY A 98 1.66 1.34 3.28
CA GLY A 98 1.13 2.72 3.18
C GLY A 98 -0.09 3.00 4.06
N ASP A 99 -0.78 1.96 4.53
CA ASP A 99 -1.90 2.10 5.46
C ASP A 99 -1.43 2.20 6.93
N LEU A 100 -0.14 1.96 7.22
CA LEU A 100 0.43 2.00 8.55
C LEU A 100 1.04 3.36 8.88
N SER A 101 0.81 3.86 10.08
CA SER A 101 1.47 5.05 10.62
C SER A 101 2.67 4.70 11.48
N THR A 102 2.50 3.81 12.46
CA THR A 102 3.58 3.35 13.34
C THR A 102 3.42 1.88 13.70
N VAL A 103 4.55 1.23 13.97
CA VAL A 103 4.61 -0.18 14.40
C VAL A 103 5.50 -0.25 15.63
N VAL A 104 4.98 -0.79 16.73
CA VAL A 104 5.66 -0.80 18.04
C VAL A 104 5.59 -2.20 18.65
N PRO A 105 6.72 -2.77 19.10
CA PRO A 105 6.70 -3.99 19.90
C PRO A 105 6.12 -3.69 21.29
N VAL A 106 5.27 -4.58 21.80
CA VAL A 106 4.61 -4.42 23.09
C VAL A 106 4.69 -5.73 23.87
N LYS A 107 5.08 -5.65 25.13
CA LYS A 107 4.99 -6.76 26.08
C LYS A 107 3.78 -6.53 26.98
N ALA A 108 2.86 -7.48 27.00
CA ALA A 108 1.70 -7.41 27.87
C ALA A 108 2.05 -7.84 29.30
N LYS A 109 1.20 -7.47 30.26
CA LYS A 109 1.41 -7.81 31.69
C LYS A 109 1.41 -9.32 31.95
N ASP A 110 0.79 -10.11 31.07
CA ASP A 110 0.79 -11.58 31.11
C ASP A 110 2.05 -12.22 30.48
N GLY A 111 3.05 -11.41 30.15
CA GLY A 111 4.33 -11.84 29.57
C GLY A 111 4.28 -12.12 28.08
N LYS A 112 3.11 -12.08 27.43
CA LYS A 112 2.98 -12.29 25.98
C LYS A 112 3.50 -11.09 25.19
N SER A 113 4.10 -11.40 24.05
CA SER A 113 4.66 -10.39 23.15
C SER A 113 3.73 -10.14 21.97
N TYR A 114 3.58 -8.88 21.63
CA TYR A 114 2.74 -8.42 20.52
C TYR A 114 3.49 -7.38 19.71
N VAL A 115 3.07 -7.22 18.47
CA VAL A 115 3.37 -6.01 17.68
C VAL A 115 2.07 -5.22 17.53
N ARG A 116 2.11 -3.97 17.96
CA ARG A 116 1.03 -3.01 17.79
C ARG A 116 1.20 -2.26 16.48
N PHE A 117 0.25 -2.41 15.61
CA PHE A 117 0.15 -1.67 14.36
C PHE A 117 -0.83 -0.52 14.54
N ASN A 118 -0.38 0.71 14.38
CA ASN A 118 -1.24 1.87 14.30
C ASN A 118 -1.42 2.20 12.82
N PHE A 119 -2.67 2.37 12.42
CA PHE A 119 -3.02 2.67 11.04
C PHE A 119 -3.17 4.16 10.81
N THR A 120 -2.95 4.61 9.59
CA THR A 120 -3.33 5.95 9.13
C THR A 120 -4.86 6.09 9.19
N GLN A 121 -5.40 7.29 9.04
CA GLN A 121 -6.85 7.48 9.04
C GLN A 121 -7.54 6.64 7.95
N SER A 122 -7.00 6.63 6.74
CA SER A 122 -7.51 5.81 5.63
C SER A 122 -7.34 4.31 5.91
N GLY A 123 -6.19 3.89 6.45
CA GLY A 123 -5.93 2.51 6.85
C GLY A 123 -6.86 2.03 7.96
N ALA A 124 -7.18 2.88 8.94
CA ALA A 124 -8.12 2.58 10.02
C ALA A 124 -9.54 2.35 9.49
N GLN A 125 -9.99 3.15 8.52
CA GLN A 125 -11.29 2.96 7.86
C GLN A 125 -11.35 1.63 7.10
N LYS A 126 -10.29 1.29 6.34
CA LYS A 126 -10.17 0.00 5.66
C LYS A 126 -10.19 -1.16 6.65
N LEU A 127 -9.42 -1.05 7.75
CA LEU A 127 -9.35 -2.07 8.80
C LEU A 127 -10.72 -2.27 9.47
N ALA A 128 -11.45 -1.19 9.77
CA ALA A 128 -12.78 -1.25 10.35
C ALA A 128 -13.77 -1.97 9.42
N ALA A 129 -13.86 -1.55 8.16
CA ALA A 129 -14.73 -2.16 7.15
C ALA A 129 -14.40 -3.65 6.94
N LEU A 130 -13.10 -3.98 6.84
CA LEU A 130 -12.61 -5.34 6.68
C LEU A 130 -12.99 -6.21 7.88
N THR A 131 -12.72 -5.76 9.11
CA THR A 131 -12.96 -6.56 10.32
C THR A 131 -14.44 -6.70 10.66
N GLN A 132 -15.29 -5.74 10.27
CA GLN A 132 -16.74 -5.88 10.34
C GLN A 132 -17.25 -6.96 9.37
N ARG A 133 -16.78 -6.91 8.11
CA ARG A 133 -17.26 -7.81 7.05
C ARG A 133 -16.76 -9.24 7.21
N PHE A 134 -15.53 -9.42 7.69
CA PHE A 134 -14.81 -10.70 7.71
C PHE A 134 -14.52 -11.20 9.13
N SER A 135 -15.42 -10.92 10.08
CA SER A 135 -15.33 -11.49 11.43
C SER A 135 -15.26 -13.03 11.37
N GLY A 136 -14.40 -13.61 12.19
CA GLY A 136 -14.15 -15.06 12.20
C GLY A 136 -13.11 -15.56 11.19
N LYS A 137 -12.74 -14.77 10.19
CA LYS A 137 -11.67 -15.07 9.23
C LYS A 137 -10.29 -14.73 9.78
N ASN A 138 -9.25 -15.06 9.03
CA ASN A 138 -7.86 -14.78 9.41
C ASN A 138 -7.28 -13.65 8.54
N LEU A 139 -6.34 -12.91 9.12
CA LEU A 139 -5.42 -12.06 8.37
C LEU A 139 -4.07 -12.75 8.31
N VAL A 140 -3.46 -12.77 7.15
CA VAL A 140 -2.07 -13.25 6.96
C VAL A 140 -1.19 -12.02 6.84
N LEU A 141 -0.28 -11.86 7.81
CA LEU A 141 0.74 -10.80 7.78
C LEU A 141 2.01 -11.35 7.16
N THR A 142 2.46 -10.70 6.09
CA THR A 142 3.77 -10.96 5.47
C THR A 142 4.64 -9.71 5.51
N VAL A 143 5.94 -9.88 5.74
CA VAL A 143 6.94 -8.82 5.73
C VAL A 143 8.09 -9.25 4.82
N GLY A 144 8.37 -8.50 3.76
CA GLY A 144 9.34 -8.89 2.75
C GLY A 144 9.04 -10.24 2.09
N GLY A 145 7.76 -10.60 1.94
CA GLY A 145 7.33 -11.88 1.41
C GLY A 145 7.32 -13.04 2.42
N ASN A 146 7.88 -12.85 3.62
CA ASN A 146 7.92 -13.89 4.66
C ASN A 146 6.65 -13.85 5.53
N LEU A 147 6.08 -15.00 5.83
CA LEU A 147 4.96 -15.13 6.75
C LEU A 147 5.42 -14.80 8.19
N VAL A 148 4.75 -13.86 8.82
CA VAL A 148 5.04 -13.42 10.19
C VAL A 148 4.01 -13.92 11.18
N ALA A 149 2.73 -13.74 10.86
CA ALA A 149 1.64 -14.13 11.74
C ALA A 149 0.33 -14.32 10.95
N THR A 150 -0.62 -15.03 11.58
CA THR A 150 -1.95 -15.28 11.02
C THR A 150 -3.05 -14.98 12.06
N PRO A 151 -3.19 -13.73 12.54
CA PRO A 151 -4.18 -13.39 13.56
C PRO A 151 -5.61 -13.62 13.05
N ARG A 152 -6.48 -14.10 13.93
CA ARG A 152 -7.91 -14.25 13.67
C ARG A 152 -8.63 -12.93 13.93
N ILE A 153 -9.56 -12.58 13.07
CA ILE A 153 -10.46 -11.44 13.24
C ILE A 153 -11.57 -11.86 14.20
N GLY A 154 -11.42 -11.51 15.49
CA GLY A 154 -12.40 -11.89 16.52
C GLY A 154 -13.59 -10.96 16.61
N ARG A 155 -13.36 -9.67 16.39
CA ARG A 155 -14.36 -8.57 16.47
C ARG A 155 -13.95 -7.40 15.59
N PRO A 156 -14.89 -6.50 15.26
CA PRO A 156 -14.58 -5.26 14.53
C PRO A 156 -13.56 -4.40 15.27
N ILE A 157 -12.60 -3.84 14.52
CA ILE A 157 -11.55 -2.96 15.02
C ILE A 157 -11.81 -1.57 14.45
N THR A 158 -12.34 -0.67 15.27
CA THR A 158 -12.75 0.68 14.85
C THR A 158 -11.78 1.78 15.30
N ASN A 159 -10.87 1.45 16.21
CA ASN A 159 -9.90 2.40 16.78
C ASN A 159 -8.61 2.53 15.96
N GLY A 160 -8.50 1.85 14.81
CA GLY A 160 -7.32 1.90 13.95
C GLY A 160 -6.05 1.26 14.56
N VAL A 161 -6.20 0.38 15.54
CA VAL A 161 -5.07 -0.30 16.20
C VAL A 161 -5.27 -1.81 16.15
N LEU A 162 -4.29 -2.51 15.57
CA LEU A 162 -4.26 -3.97 15.53
C LEU A 162 -3.11 -4.50 16.38
N PHE A 163 -3.41 -5.43 17.29
CA PHE A 163 -2.41 -6.18 18.04
C PHE A 163 -2.24 -7.55 17.42
N VAL A 164 -1.01 -7.87 17.01
CA VAL A 164 -0.65 -9.16 16.43
C VAL A 164 0.24 -9.91 17.41
N PRO A 165 -0.19 -11.09 17.89
CA PRO A 165 0.61 -11.89 18.82
C PRO A 165 1.86 -12.43 18.11
N MET A 166 2.98 -12.44 18.81
CA MET A 166 4.27 -12.97 18.37
C MET A 166 4.68 -14.16 19.24
N ALA A 167 5.45 -15.07 18.68
CA ALA A 167 5.93 -16.23 19.41
C ALA A 167 6.94 -15.87 20.51
N SER A 168 7.68 -14.77 20.33
CA SER A 168 8.67 -14.28 21.30
C SER A 168 8.80 -12.76 21.24
N GLU A 169 9.39 -12.20 22.32
CA GLU A 169 9.75 -10.77 22.37
C GLU A 169 10.75 -10.40 21.27
N GLN A 170 11.75 -11.27 21.06
CA GLN A 170 12.74 -11.05 20.01
C GLN A 170 12.11 -10.98 18.62
N GLN A 171 11.11 -11.82 18.34
CA GLN A 171 10.36 -11.76 17.09
C GLN A 171 9.60 -10.43 16.97
N ALA A 172 8.95 -9.97 18.04
CA ALA A 172 8.24 -8.70 18.05
C ALA A 172 9.18 -7.51 17.76
N LEU A 173 10.36 -7.50 18.41
CA LEU A 173 11.39 -6.49 18.18
C LEU A 173 11.88 -6.50 16.73
N ASN A 174 12.23 -7.67 16.20
CA ASN A 174 12.72 -7.83 14.84
C ASN A 174 11.69 -7.36 13.80
N VAL A 175 10.43 -7.77 13.96
CA VAL A 175 9.35 -7.38 13.06
C VAL A 175 9.13 -5.86 13.09
N ALA A 176 9.10 -5.26 14.28
CA ALA A 176 8.95 -3.82 14.44
C ALA A 176 10.12 -3.04 13.83
N ALA A 177 11.36 -3.51 14.04
CA ALA A 177 12.56 -2.89 13.47
C ALA A 177 12.58 -2.98 11.95
N VAL A 178 12.25 -4.13 11.38
CA VAL A 178 12.20 -4.34 9.93
C VAL A 178 11.14 -3.45 9.27
N ILE A 179 9.97 -3.32 9.90
CA ILE A 179 8.87 -2.50 9.36
C ILE A 179 9.10 -1.01 9.62
N GLY A 180 9.55 -0.64 10.82
CA GLY A 180 9.75 0.74 11.24
C GLY A 180 10.99 1.42 10.66
N GLY A 181 11.92 0.63 10.11
CA GLY A 181 13.29 1.05 9.86
C GLY A 181 14.10 1.10 11.17
N ALA A 182 15.40 1.30 11.11
CA ALA A 182 16.34 1.28 12.25
C ALA A 182 16.11 2.35 13.34
N GLY A 183 14.95 3.01 13.35
CA GLY A 183 14.58 4.06 14.31
C GLY A 183 13.25 3.84 15.03
N ALA A 184 12.67 2.62 14.99
CA ALA A 184 11.41 2.38 15.72
C ALA A 184 11.64 2.49 17.24
N PRO A 185 10.95 3.41 17.96
CA PRO A 185 11.09 3.55 19.41
C PRO A 185 10.58 2.26 20.09
N VAL A 186 11.42 1.65 20.90
CA VAL A 186 11.02 0.58 21.83
C VAL A 186 10.29 1.27 22.99
N ALA A 187 8.97 1.12 23.05
CA ALA A 187 8.22 1.49 24.26
C ALA A 187 8.57 0.52 25.39
N ARG A 188 9.22 1.05 26.44
CA ARG A 188 9.46 0.36 27.71
C ARG A 188 8.25 0.45 28.61
#